data_beaf203984494358a1abf4d5af56137a
#
_entry.id   beaf203984494358a1abf4d5af56137a
#
_cell.length_a   1.000
_cell.length_b   1.000
_cell.length_c   1.000
_cell.angle_alpha   90.00
_cell.angle_beta   90.00
_cell.angle_gamma   90.00
#
_symmetry.space_group_name_H-M   'P 1'
#
loop_
_entity.id
_entity.type
_entity.pdbx_description
1 polymer ?
#
loop_
_entity_poly.entity_id
_entity_poly.type
_entity_poly.pdbx_seq_one_letter_code
_entity_poly.pdbx_strand_id
1 'polypeptide(L)'
;KARGCRVDMLLGASTGSKIYAPLEGKRSASTLKIYTEDGSMGEHGRVTAPIRDLIAQGAVDVIYSCGPMPMLGAITKISNELDVVHQCAVEESMACGIGICMTCVLPVENEDGTISNLRSCIDGPVMDGSKVQWDRVGEQL
;
A
#
# COMPACT_ATOMS: atom_id res chain seq x y z
N LYS A 1 -13.85 -12.21 1.20
CA LYS A 1 -14.58 -13.29 1.93
C LYS A 1 -15.98 -13.52 1.37
N ALA A 2 -16.80 -12.50 1.22
CA ALA A 2 -18.17 -12.63 0.70
C ALA A 2 -18.24 -13.23 -0.73
N ARG A 3 -17.17 -13.13 -1.51
CA ARG A 3 -17.05 -13.69 -2.87
C ARG A 3 -16.17 -14.94 -2.94
N GLY A 4 -15.91 -15.62 -1.80
CA GLY A 4 -15.07 -16.81 -1.74
C GLY A 4 -13.56 -16.55 -1.78
N CYS A 5 -13.12 -15.29 -1.80
CA CYS A 5 -11.68 -14.96 -1.76
C CYS A 5 -11.09 -15.21 -0.37
N ARG A 6 -9.88 -15.74 -0.32
CA ARG A 6 -9.05 -15.71 0.87
C ARG A 6 -8.47 -14.30 1.03
N VAL A 7 -8.48 -13.79 2.24
CA VAL A 7 -7.93 -12.47 2.58
C VAL A 7 -6.94 -12.63 3.74
N ASP A 8 -5.67 -12.45 3.47
CA ASP A 8 -4.62 -12.39 4.48
C ASP A 8 -4.34 -10.91 4.77
N MET A 9 -4.63 -10.47 5.98
CA MET A 9 -4.52 -9.07 6.39
C MET A 9 -3.29 -8.87 7.26
N LEU A 10 -2.50 -7.86 6.92
CA LEU A 10 -1.36 -7.41 7.70
C LEU A 10 -1.65 -6.00 8.23
N LEU A 11 -1.56 -5.80 9.53
CA LEU A 11 -1.64 -4.49 10.17
C LEU A 11 -0.28 -4.11 10.71
N GLY A 12 0.17 -2.90 10.43
CA GLY A 12 1.46 -2.38 10.88
C GLY A 12 1.35 -1.01 11.53
N ALA A 13 2.12 -0.79 12.59
CA ALA A 13 2.28 0.51 13.21
C ALA A 13 3.63 0.62 13.93
N SER A 14 4.02 1.83 14.35
CA SER A 14 5.22 2.00 15.18
C SER A 14 5.05 1.39 16.58
N THR A 15 3.83 1.44 17.13
CA THR A 15 3.49 0.90 18.47
C THR A 15 2.13 0.24 18.45
N GLY A 16 1.85 -0.66 19.40
CA GLY A 16 0.57 -1.33 19.54
C GLY A 16 -0.62 -0.40 19.76
N SER A 17 -0.41 0.75 20.41
CA SER A 17 -1.46 1.75 20.63
C SER A 17 -1.93 2.44 19.35
N LYS A 18 -1.15 2.38 18.28
CA LYS A 18 -1.46 2.94 16.95
C LYS A 18 -2.08 1.92 15.99
N ILE A 19 -2.21 0.66 16.38
CA ILE A 19 -2.89 -0.34 15.56
C ILE A 19 -4.38 0.00 15.50
N TYR A 20 -4.86 0.24 14.30
CA TYR A 20 -6.27 0.61 14.06
C TYR A 20 -7.15 -0.64 13.86
N ALA A 21 -8.28 -0.68 14.56
CA ALA A 21 -9.40 -1.61 14.36
C ALA A 21 -8.99 -3.11 14.20
N PRO A 22 -8.15 -3.68 15.10
CA PRO A 22 -7.68 -5.07 14.93
C PRO A 22 -8.80 -6.11 15.03
N LEU A 23 -9.87 -5.83 15.76
CA LEU A 23 -11.03 -6.73 15.88
C LEU A 23 -11.83 -6.80 14.59
N GLU A 24 -12.02 -5.68 13.92
CA GLU A 24 -12.68 -5.58 12.62
C GLU A 24 -11.83 -6.28 11.54
N GLY A 25 -10.52 -6.08 11.58
CA GLY A 25 -9.57 -6.80 10.73
C GLY A 25 -9.71 -8.31 10.88
N LYS A 26 -9.75 -8.80 12.12
CA LYS A 26 -9.92 -10.24 12.41
C LYS A 26 -11.26 -10.81 11.91
N ARG A 27 -12.33 -10.03 11.93
CA ARG A 27 -13.65 -10.44 11.42
C ARG A 27 -13.68 -10.49 9.89
N SER A 28 -13.00 -9.56 9.24
CA SER A 28 -13.03 -9.38 7.78
C SER A 28 -12.05 -10.29 7.04
N ALA A 29 -10.93 -10.61 7.65
CA ALA A 29 -9.87 -11.42 7.05
C ALA A 29 -10.03 -12.93 7.31
N SER A 30 -9.34 -13.74 6.52
CA SER A 30 -9.13 -15.17 6.75
C SER A 30 -8.03 -15.39 7.77
N THR A 31 -6.95 -14.61 7.65
CA THR A 31 -5.88 -14.50 8.64
C THR A 31 -5.59 -13.04 8.94
N LEU A 32 -5.16 -12.74 10.16
CA LEU A 32 -4.68 -11.43 10.57
C LEU A 32 -3.34 -11.58 11.27
N LYS A 33 -2.34 -10.84 10.81
CA LYS A 33 -1.07 -10.66 11.51
C LYS A 33 -0.85 -9.20 11.82
N ILE A 34 -0.27 -8.92 12.97
CA ILE A 34 0.02 -7.56 13.46
C ILE A 34 1.53 -7.44 13.62
N TYR A 35 2.09 -6.32 13.14
CA TYR A 35 3.50 -5.98 13.24
C TYR A 35 3.64 -4.62 13.91
N THR A 36 4.51 -4.52 14.91
CA THR A 36 4.86 -3.23 15.51
C THR A 36 6.38 -3.07 15.54
N GLU A 37 6.85 -1.86 15.22
CA GLU A 37 8.29 -1.60 15.16
C GLU A 37 8.96 -1.69 16.53
N ASP A 38 8.21 -1.45 17.61
CA ASP A 38 8.68 -1.57 19.00
C ASP A 38 8.39 -2.93 19.64
N GLY A 39 7.69 -3.82 18.95
CA GLY A 39 7.31 -5.14 19.48
C GLY A 39 6.23 -5.13 20.56
N SER A 40 5.55 -3.99 20.77
CA SER A 40 4.54 -3.85 21.84
C SER A 40 3.22 -4.59 21.55
N MET A 41 2.97 -4.99 20.29
CA MET A 41 1.83 -5.80 19.90
C MET A 41 2.16 -6.63 18.65
N GLY A 42 1.80 -7.91 18.66
CA GLY A 42 2.03 -8.83 17.55
C GLY A 42 3.51 -9.18 17.36
N GLU A 43 3.98 -9.27 16.13
CA GLU A 43 5.37 -9.56 15.79
C GLU A 43 6.19 -8.25 15.75
N HIS A 44 7.44 -8.32 16.23
CA HIS A 44 8.36 -7.18 16.17
C HIS A 44 8.89 -7.00 14.74
N GLY A 45 8.72 -5.82 14.18
CA GLY A 45 9.24 -5.48 12.86
C GLY A 45 8.28 -4.67 12.00
N ARG A 46 8.64 -4.54 10.73
CA ARG A 46 7.82 -3.82 9.74
C ARG A 46 6.80 -4.75 9.09
N VAL A 47 5.65 -4.21 8.77
CA VAL A 47 4.55 -4.92 8.07
C VAL A 47 4.97 -5.50 6.71
N THR A 48 6.02 -4.96 6.09
CA THR A 48 6.56 -5.44 4.80
C THR A 48 7.39 -6.73 4.94
N ALA A 49 7.87 -7.07 6.14
CA ALA A 49 8.77 -8.20 6.36
C ALA A 49 8.22 -9.55 5.85
N PRO A 50 6.95 -9.93 6.11
CA PRO A 50 6.43 -11.23 5.72
C PRO A 50 5.97 -11.34 4.26
N ILE A 51 5.93 -10.23 3.50
CA ILE A 51 5.28 -10.20 2.17
C ILE A 51 5.96 -11.16 1.19
N ARG A 52 7.29 -11.21 1.16
CA ARG A 52 8.03 -12.13 0.28
C ARG A 52 7.69 -13.59 0.55
N ASP A 53 7.67 -13.96 1.82
CA ASP A 53 7.38 -15.34 2.21
C ASP A 53 5.93 -15.72 1.91
N LEU A 54 4.99 -14.80 2.09
CA LEU A 54 3.57 -15.02 1.75
C LEU A 54 3.39 -15.24 0.24
N ILE A 55 4.06 -14.44 -0.59
CA ILE A 55 4.02 -14.59 -2.05
C ILE A 55 4.67 -15.92 -2.45
N ALA A 56 5.84 -16.25 -1.90
CA ALA A 56 6.58 -17.47 -2.21
C ALA A 56 5.79 -18.74 -1.87
N GLN A 57 4.87 -18.68 -0.92
CA GLN A 57 3.95 -19.79 -0.61
C GLN A 57 2.85 -19.99 -1.65
N GLY A 58 2.83 -19.20 -2.73
CA GLY A 58 1.92 -19.34 -3.85
C GLY A 58 0.45 -19.00 -3.55
N ALA A 59 0.21 -18.18 -2.52
CA ALA A 59 -1.13 -17.90 -2.02
C ALA A 59 -1.61 -16.47 -2.29
N VAL A 60 -0.87 -15.66 -3.07
CA VAL A 60 -1.18 -14.24 -3.28
C VAL A 60 -1.32 -13.93 -4.76
N ASP A 61 -2.53 -13.59 -5.19
CA ASP A 61 -2.83 -13.14 -6.56
C ASP A 61 -2.69 -11.62 -6.69
N VAL A 62 -3.03 -10.87 -5.62
CA VAL A 62 -3.01 -9.40 -5.62
C VAL A 62 -2.73 -8.87 -4.22
N ILE A 63 -1.99 -7.78 -4.15
CA ILE A 63 -1.75 -7.03 -2.92
C ILE A 63 -2.53 -5.73 -2.97
N TYR A 64 -3.32 -5.48 -1.92
CA TYR A 64 -3.92 -4.17 -1.67
C TYR A 64 -3.22 -3.55 -0.46
N SER A 65 -2.74 -2.33 -0.59
CA SER A 65 -2.07 -1.65 0.52
C SER A 65 -2.51 -0.19 0.67
N CYS A 66 -2.45 0.30 1.91
CA CYS A 66 -2.69 1.70 2.25
C CYS A 66 -1.76 2.07 3.40
N GLY A 67 -1.17 3.26 3.37
CA GLY A 67 -0.28 3.77 4.41
C GLY A 67 0.86 4.61 3.85
N PRO A 68 1.92 4.84 4.65
CA PRO A 68 3.00 5.75 4.30
C PRO A 68 3.64 5.44 2.94
N MET A 69 3.89 6.47 2.14
CA MET A 69 4.43 6.36 0.79
C MET A 69 5.71 5.49 0.69
N PRO A 70 6.68 5.58 1.62
CA PRO A 70 7.84 4.69 1.60
C PRO A 70 7.49 3.20 1.78
N MET A 71 6.42 2.89 2.55
CA MET A 71 5.92 1.52 2.69
C MET A 71 5.32 1.02 1.37
N LEU A 72 4.49 1.85 0.72
CA LEU A 72 3.87 1.52 -0.57
C LEU A 72 4.93 1.25 -1.64
N GLY A 73 5.96 2.10 -1.75
CA GLY A 73 7.09 1.91 -2.65
C GLY A 73 7.87 0.61 -2.37
N ALA A 74 8.10 0.30 -1.09
CA ALA A 74 8.76 -0.95 -0.70
C ALA A 74 7.94 -2.19 -1.07
N ILE A 75 6.60 -2.14 -0.91
CA ILE A 75 5.70 -3.22 -1.32
C ILE A 75 5.71 -3.36 -2.84
N THR A 76 5.64 -2.25 -3.58
CA THR A 76 5.70 -2.26 -5.05
C THR A 76 6.98 -2.92 -5.55
N LYS A 77 8.13 -2.59 -4.95
CA LYS A 77 9.39 -3.22 -5.33
C LYS A 77 9.33 -4.75 -5.16
N ILE A 78 8.79 -5.22 -4.03
CA ILE A 78 8.66 -6.65 -3.77
C ILE A 78 7.69 -7.31 -4.77
N SER A 79 6.55 -6.67 -5.04
CA SER A 79 5.53 -7.20 -5.94
C SER A 79 6.02 -7.28 -7.39
N ASN A 80 6.76 -6.28 -7.87
CA ASN A 80 7.35 -6.28 -9.20
C ASN A 80 8.43 -7.37 -9.36
N GLU A 81 9.27 -7.58 -8.33
CA GLU A 81 10.29 -8.64 -8.33
C GLU A 81 9.69 -10.05 -8.38
N LEU A 82 8.47 -10.22 -7.86
CA LEU A 82 7.79 -11.52 -7.73
C LEU A 82 6.57 -11.66 -8.64
N ASP A 83 6.37 -10.72 -9.57
CA ASP A 83 5.29 -10.71 -10.57
C ASP A 83 3.89 -10.81 -9.96
N VAL A 84 3.63 -10.04 -8.88
CA VAL A 84 2.33 -9.96 -8.22
C VAL A 84 1.73 -8.57 -8.40
N VAL A 85 0.46 -8.50 -8.77
CA VAL A 85 -0.26 -7.22 -8.92
C VAL A 85 -0.34 -6.48 -7.60
N HIS A 86 0.02 -5.19 -7.59
CA HIS A 86 -0.07 -4.33 -6.42
C HIS A 86 -0.95 -3.11 -6.69
N GLN A 87 -2.06 -3.02 -5.97
CA GLN A 87 -2.95 -1.86 -5.95
C GLN A 87 -2.72 -1.11 -4.64
N CYS A 88 -2.24 0.13 -4.73
CA CYS A 88 -1.93 0.95 -3.56
C CYS A 88 -2.88 2.14 -3.44
N ALA A 89 -3.46 2.34 -2.27
CA ALA A 89 -4.15 3.56 -1.92
C ALA A 89 -3.13 4.57 -1.38
N VAL A 90 -2.83 5.59 -2.18
CA VAL A 90 -1.78 6.57 -1.89
C VAL A 90 -2.28 7.65 -0.92
N GLU A 91 -1.39 8.11 -0.05
CA GLU A 91 -1.66 9.12 0.99
C GLU A 91 -0.81 10.37 0.73
N GLU A 92 -1.10 11.10 -0.35
CA GLU A 92 -0.43 12.37 -0.62
C GLU A 92 -1.07 13.55 0.13
N SER A 93 -0.26 14.59 0.33
CA SER A 93 -0.73 15.84 0.94
C SER A 93 -1.90 16.41 0.16
N MET A 94 -3.01 16.68 0.82
CA MET A 94 -4.22 17.14 0.17
C MET A 94 -4.63 18.52 0.71
N ALA A 95 -4.69 19.53 -0.18
CA ALA A 95 -5.14 20.87 0.19
C ALA A 95 -6.58 21.11 -0.23
N CYS A 96 -6.91 21.02 -1.54
CA CYS A 96 -8.26 21.37 -2.03
C CYS A 96 -9.23 20.17 -2.13
N GLY A 97 -8.75 18.95 -2.37
CA GLY A 97 -9.56 17.75 -2.57
C GLY A 97 -10.41 17.72 -3.85
N ILE A 98 -10.31 18.75 -4.70
CA ILE A 98 -11.13 18.93 -5.91
C ILE A 98 -10.29 19.08 -7.21
N GLY A 99 -9.00 18.77 -7.13
CA GLY A 99 -8.12 18.71 -8.29
C GLY A 99 -7.59 20.03 -8.84
N ILE A 100 -7.72 21.15 -8.12
CA ILE A 100 -7.31 22.48 -8.61
C ILE A 100 -5.91 22.85 -8.17
N CYS A 101 -5.51 22.55 -6.91
CA CYS A 101 -4.29 23.09 -6.33
C CYS A 101 -3.01 22.33 -6.72
N MET A 102 -3.11 21.17 -7.33
CA MET A 102 -1.98 20.32 -7.75
C MET A 102 -1.03 19.89 -6.61
N THR A 103 -1.50 19.89 -5.35
CA THR A 103 -0.68 19.51 -4.18
C THR A 103 -0.53 18.01 -4.04
N CYS A 104 -1.55 17.23 -4.44
CA CYS A 104 -1.60 15.76 -4.27
C CYS A 104 -1.18 15.00 -5.54
N VAL A 105 -0.23 15.54 -6.29
CA VAL A 105 0.21 14.93 -7.55
C VAL A 105 1.24 13.84 -7.35
N LEU A 106 1.12 12.81 -8.19
CA LEU A 106 2.03 11.68 -8.26
C LEU A 106 2.48 11.47 -9.71
N PRO A 107 3.78 11.26 -9.94
CA PRO A 107 4.29 10.86 -11.25
C PRO A 107 3.91 9.41 -11.54
N VAL A 108 3.12 9.18 -12.59
CA VAL A 108 2.62 7.86 -12.99
C VAL A 108 2.93 7.62 -14.46
N GLU A 109 3.41 6.44 -14.79
CA GLU A 109 3.67 6.02 -16.16
C GLU A 109 2.37 5.59 -16.85
N ASN A 110 2.13 6.17 -18.02
CA ASN A 110 1.01 5.83 -18.89
C ASN A 110 1.30 4.56 -19.72
N GLU A 111 0.30 4.05 -20.43
CA GLU A 111 0.44 2.88 -21.31
C GLU A 111 1.44 3.10 -22.47
N ASP A 112 1.63 4.35 -22.90
CA ASP A 112 2.57 4.74 -23.97
C ASP A 112 4.00 4.99 -23.45
N GLY A 113 4.25 4.78 -22.15
CA GLY A 113 5.55 5.01 -21.51
C GLY A 113 5.82 6.47 -21.13
N THR A 114 4.90 7.38 -21.40
CA THR A 114 5.02 8.78 -20.94
C THR A 114 4.68 8.90 -19.45
N ILE A 115 5.25 9.88 -18.76
CA ILE A 115 4.96 10.14 -17.34
C ILE A 115 3.99 11.31 -17.24
N SER A 116 2.88 11.10 -16.54
CA SER A 116 1.89 12.12 -16.21
C SER A 116 1.82 12.33 -14.70
N ASN A 117 1.53 13.56 -14.30
CA ASN A 117 1.26 13.88 -12.90
C ASN A 117 -0.23 13.72 -12.61
N LEU A 118 -0.61 12.59 -12.02
CA LEU A 118 -1.99 12.32 -11.60
C LEU A 118 -2.26 12.86 -10.20
N ARG A 119 -3.50 13.32 -9.97
CA ARG A 119 -3.93 13.89 -8.68
C ARG A 119 -4.64 12.83 -7.86
N SER A 120 -4.07 12.42 -6.75
CA SER A 120 -4.66 11.36 -5.91
C SER A 120 -6.08 11.67 -5.45
N CYS A 121 -6.46 12.95 -5.33
CA CYS A 121 -7.80 13.36 -4.89
C CYS A 121 -8.92 13.13 -5.91
N ILE A 122 -8.62 13.10 -7.22
CA ILE A 122 -9.61 12.90 -8.29
C ILE A 122 -9.29 11.76 -9.25
N ASP A 123 -8.01 11.48 -9.49
CA ASP A 123 -7.55 10.41 -10.39
C ASP A 123 -7.31 9.09 -9.62
N GLY A 124 -7.23 9.15 -8.27
CA GLY A 124 -7.04 8.06 -7.33
C GLY A 124 -8.16 7.98 -6.28
N PRO A 125 -7.86 7.62 -5.04
CA PRO A 125 -6.51 7.38 -4.45
C PRO A 125 -5.88 6.04 -4.78
N VAL A 126 -6.60 5.09 -5.36
CA VAL A 126 -6.06 3.76 -5.68
C VAL A 126 -5.34 3.81 -7.01
N MET A 127 -4.06 3.46 -6.98
CA MET A 127 -3.15 3.44 -8.13
C MET A 127 -2.57 2.04 -8.34
N ASP A 128 -2.25 1.73 -9.59
CA ASP A 128 -1.37 0.59 -9.89
C ASP A 128 0.04 0.92 -9.40
N GLY A 129 0.52 0.20 -8.39
CA GLY A 129 1.81 0.46 -7.77
C GLY A 129 2.98 0.36 -8.76
N SER A 130 2.89 -0.52 -9.75
CA SER A 130 3.94 -0.72 -10.76
C SER A 130 4.13 0.49 -11.68
N LYS A 131 3.09 1.32 -11.85
CA LYS A 131 3.11 2.51 -12.70
C LYS A 131 3.56 3.78 -11.97
N VAL A 132 3.53 3.80 -10.64
CA VAL A 132 3.97 4.96 -9.85
C VAL A 132 5.50 5.06 -9.89
N GLN A 133 6.01 6.23 -10.21
CA GLN A 133 7.45 6.52 -10.25
C GLN A 133 7.95 6.86 -8.84
N TRP A 134 8.12 5.82 -8.01
CA TRP A 134 8.41 5.95 -6.58
C TRP A 134 9.67 6.76 -6.27
N ASP A 135 10.68 6.71 -7.13
CA ASP A 135 11.94 7.46 -6.96
C ASP A 135 11.74 8.97 -7.14
N ARG A 136 10.64 9.38 -7.76
CA ARG A 136 10.29 10.78 -8.03
C ARG A 136 9.18 11.32 -7.13
N VAL A 137 8.64 10.48 -6.24
CA VAL A 137 7.61 10.91 -5.27
C VAL A 137 8.24 11.90 -4.28
N GLY A 138 7.63 13.08 -4.15
CA GLY A 138 8.13 14.16 -3.29
C GLY A 138 9.17 15.08 -3.95
N GLU A 139 9.58 14.83 -5.19
CA GLU A 139 10.31 15.83 -5.96
C GLU A 139 9.37 16.99 -6.31
N GLN A 140 9.76 18.20 -5.93
CA GLN A 140 9.00 19.39 -6.30
C GLN A 140 9.09 19.59 -7.83
N LEU A 141 7.94 19.80 -8.43
CA LEU A 141 7.80 20.18 -9.85
C LEU A 141 8.37 21.59 -10.10
#